data_30e21385aa7d46431634368620030334
#
_entry.id   30e21385aa7d46431634368620030334
#
_cell.length_a   1.000
_cell.length_b   1.000
_cell.length_c   1.000
_cell.angle_alpha   90.00
_cell.angle_beta   90.00
_cell.angle_gamma   90.00
#
_symmetry.space_group_name_H-M   'P 1'
#
loop_
_entity.id
_entity.type
_entity.pdbx_description
1 polymer ?
#
loop_
_entity_poly.entity_id
_entity_poly.type
_entity_poly.pdbx_seq_one_letter_code
_entity_poly.pdbx_strand_id
1 'polypeptide(L)'
;MVTLKTVVLDDEKCIGCITCMRRCPTEAIRIVNGKAKIQYEKCINCGECIRSCKGGAKRPVYDSFDLVKSYPYKIALPSPSLFGQFNHLDDPNYVIEGLLALGFDEVFEVGLAAELVTDCSKKLMAEGKLPRPVISTACPAVVELIL
;
A
#
# COMPACT_ATOMS: atom_id res chain seq x y z
N MET A 1 -6.49 -18.91 3.55
CA MET A 1 -6.07 -17.54 3.14
C MET A 1 -4.58 -17.41 3.35
N VAL A 2 -3.80 -17.04 2.34
CA VAL A 2 -2.36 -16.82 2.51
C VAL A 2 -2.20 -15.44 3.14
N THR A 3 -1.76 -15.40 4.40
CA THR A 3 -1.51 -14.12 5.08
C THR A 3 -0.25 -13.48 4.48
N LEU A 4 -0.43 -12.48 3.64
CA LEU A 4 0.68 -11.73 3.04
C LEU A 4 1.38 -10.90 4.13
N LYS A 5 2.63 -11.25 4.41
CA LYS A 5 3.47 -10.50 5.36
C LYS A 5 4.08 -9.29 4.64
N THR A 6 3.35 -8.17 4.59
CA THR A 6 3.79 -6.95 3.89
C THR A 6 4.61 -6.01 4.77
N VAL A 7 4.68 -6.28 6.08
CA VAL A 7 5.46 -5.50 7.04
C VAL A 7 6.39 -6.44 7.82
N VAL A 8 7.65 -6.09 7.89
CA VAL A 8 8.66 -6.82 8.68
C VAL A 8 9.29 -5.94 9.75
N LEU A 9 9.82 -6.57 10.79
CA LEU A 9 10.60 -5.92 11.83
C LEU A 9 12.09 -6.18 11.59
N ASP A 10 12.87 -5.11 11.72
CA ASP A 10 14.31 -5.15 11.91
C ASP A 10 14.57 -5.15 13.42
N ASP A 11 14.93 -6.31 13.95
CA ASP A 11 15.10 -6.50 15.39
C ASP A 11 16.27 -5.69 15.96
N GLU A 12 17.31 -5.42 15.15
CA GLU A 12 18.47 -4.63 15.59
C GLU A 12 18.09 -3.17 15.83
N LYS A 13 17.24 -2.61 14.97
CA LYS A 13 16.76 -1.24 15.08
C LYS A 13 15.62 -1.04 16.08
N CYS A 14 14.96 -2.13 16.47
CA CYS A 14 13.83 -2.02 17.38
C CYS A 14 14.28 -1.81 18.81
N ILE A 15 13.88 -0.69 19.42
CA ILE A 15 14.17 -0.33 20.81
C ILE A 15 13.00 -0.62 21.76
N GLY A 16 11.93 -1.26 21.31
CA GLY A 16 10.77 -1.57 22.15
C GLY A 16 9.93 -0.37 22.61
N CYS A 17 9.96 0.75 21.92
CA CYS A 17 9.35 2.03 22.32
C CYS A 17 7.81 2.06 22.36
N ILE A 18 7.13 0.95 22.14
CA ILE A 18 5.66 0.76 22.14
C ILE A 18 4.85 1.62 21.17
N THR A 19 5.42 2.55 20.44
CA THR A 19 4.69 3.49 19.57
C THR A 19 3.85 2.75 18.52
N CYS A 20 4.44 1.78 17.83
CA CYS A 20 3.73 0.99 16.80
C CYS A 20 2.60 0.13 17.41
N MET A 21 2.76 -0.35 18.64
CA MET A 21 1.71 -1.10 19.35
C MET A 21 0.51 -0.21 19.65
N ARG A 22 0.75 1.01 20.16
CA ARG A 22 -0.32 1.96 20.50
C ARG A 22 -1.06 2.52 19.28
N ARG A 23 -0.41 2.51 18.12
CA ARG A 23 -0.95 3.03 16.86
C ARG A 23 -1.60 1.97 15.99
N CYS A 24 -1.49 0.70 16.35
CA CYS A 24 -2.06 -0.38 15.58
C CYS A 24 -3.60 -0.44 15.74
N PRO A 25 -4.39 -0.24 14.68
CA PRO A 25 -5.85 -0.20 14.77
C PRO A 25 -6.47 -1.54 15.14
N THR A 26 -5.80 -2.65 14.84
CA THR A 26 -6.27 -4.01 15.14
C THR A 26 -5.54 -4.68 16.29
N GLU A 27 -4.71 -3.89 17.02
CA GLU A 27 -3.88 -4.42 18.11
C GLU A 27 -2.99 -5.62 17.73
N ALA A 28 -2.61 -5.72 16.47
CA ALA A 28 -1.79 -6.80 15.94
C ALA A 28 -0.33 -6.78 16.41
N ILE A 29 0.08 -5.81 17.24
CA ILE A 29 1.47 -5.69 17.69
C ILE A 29 1.55 -5.83 19.20
N ARG A 30 2.49 -6.67 19.66
CA ARG A 30 2.82 -6.84 21.08
C ARG A 30 4.32 -6.62 21.29
N ILE A 31 4.70 -6.22 22.50
CA ILE A 31 6.11 -6.14 22.89
C ILE A 31 6.45 -7.40 23.67
N VAL A 32 7.44 -8.14 23.19
CA VAL A 32 7.93 -9.36 23.81
C VAL A 32 9.46 -9.26 23.89
N ASN A 33 10.02 -9.43 25.09
CA ASN A 33 11.46 -9.31 25.35
C ASN A 33 12.05 -7.99 24.82
N GLY A 34 11.35 -6.86 25.03
CA GLY A 34 11.81 -5.55 24.60
C GLY A 34 11.75 -5.29 23.09
N LYS A 35 11.15 -6.15 22.31
CA LYS A 35 11.02 -6.02 20.86
C LYS A 35 9.54 -6.12 20.44
N ALA A 36 9.18 -5.44 19.35
CA ALA A 36 7.83 -5.55 18.80
C ALA A 36 7.68 -6.87 18.05
N LYS A 37 6.57 -7.58 18.28
CA LYS A 37 6.16 -8.74 17.47
C LYS A 37 4.85 -8.45 16.78
N ILE A 38 4.72 -8.86 15.51
CA ILE A 38 3.50 -8.71 14.72
C ILE A 38 2.75 -10.04 14.74
N GLN A 39 1.49 -10.00 15.15
CA GLN A 39 0.52 -11.08 15.01
C GLN A 39 -0.12 -10.91 13.62
N TYR A 40 0.39 -11.66 12.65
CA TYR A 40 -0.01 -11.47 11.24
C TYR A 40 -1.47 -11.84 10.97
N GLU A 41 -2.05 -12.70 11.78
CA GLU A 41 -3.46 -13.08 11.76
C GLU A 41 -4.43 -11.92 12.08
N LYS A 42 -3.90 -10.89 12.75
CA LYS A 42 -4.64 -9.66 13.09
C LYS A 42 -4.19 -8.45 12.26
N CYS A 43 -3.17 -8.63 11.42
CA CYS A 43 -2.58 -7.52 10.68
C CYS A 43 -3.37 -7.26 9.39
N ILE A 44 -3.94 -6.07 9.26
CA ILE A 44 -4.66 -5.61 8.06
C ILE A 44 -3.75 -4.91 7.05
N ASN A 45 -2.45 -5.02 7.18
CA ASN A 45 -1.43 -4.46 6.27
C ASN A 45 -1.56 -2.94 5.98
N CYS A 46 -2.10 -2.17 6.92
CA CYS A 46 -2.37 -0.73 6.75
C CYS A 46 -1.12 0.17 6.75
N GLY A 47 0.06 -0.34 7.12
CA GLY A 47 1.33 0.42 7.12
C GLY A 47 1.51 1.45 8.25
N GLU A 48 0.53 1.67 9.14
CA GLU A 48 0.61 2.67 10.21
C GLU A 48 1.82 2.48 11.12
N CYS A 49 2.20 1.23 11.39
CA CYS A 49 3.37 0.91 12.20
C CYS A 49 4.70 1.26 11.51
N ILE A 50 4.75 1.31 10.16
CA ILE A 50 5.91 1.77 9.40
C ILE A 50 6.02 3.28 9.56
N ARG A 51 4.92 4.00 9.27
CA ARG A 51 4.83 5.46 9.35
C ARG A 51 5.17 6.00 10.74
N SER A 52 4.75 5.30 11.79
CA SER A 52 4.95 5.73 13.18
C SER A 52 6.29 5.33 13.78
N CYS A 53 7.11 4.51 13.12
CA CYS A 53 8.37 4.01 13.65
C CYS A 53 9.51 5.01 13.43
N LYS A 54 9.80 5.85 14.44
CA LYS A 54 10.88 6.84 14.37
C LYS A 54 12.27 6.22 14.15
N GLY A 55 12.49 5.00 14.63
CA GLY A 55 13.77 4.27 14.46
C GLY A 55 13.88 3.51 13.14
N GLY A 56 12.86 3.55 12.25
CA GLY A 56 12.87 2.84 10.97
C GLY A 56 12.94 1.31 11.10
N ALA A 57 12.61 0.76 12.28
CA ALA A 57 12.65 -0.68 12.53
C ALA A 57 11.52 -1.44 11.83
N LYS A 58 10.42 -0.77 11.49
CA LYS A 58 9.35 -1.35 10.67
C LYS A 58 9.56 -1.00 9.23
N ARG A 59 9.61 -2.01 8.36
CA ARG A 59 9.85 -1.84 6.93
C ARG A 59 8.78 -2.57 6.11
N PRO A 60 8.40 -2.02 4.93
CA PRO A 60 7.58 -2.77 3.98
C PRO A 60 8.40 -3.90 3.36
N VAL A 61 7.70 -4.94 2.91
CA VAL A 61 8.26 -5.97 2.02
C VAL A 61 7.94 -5.55 0.59
N TYR A 62 8.96 -5.48 -0.24
CA TYR A 62 8.86 -5.17 -1.67
C TYR A 62 9.97 -5.87 -2.43
N ASP A 63 9.76 -6.07 -3.72
CA ASP A 63 10.76 -6.64 -4.61
C ASP A 63 11.86 -5.63 -4.95
N SER A 64 13.06 -6.13 -5.24
CA SER A 64 14.15 -5.24 -5.68
C SER A 64 13.82 -4.61 -7.04
N PHE A 65 14.11 -3.33 -7.18
CA PHE A 65 13.96 -2.61 -8.45
C PHE A 65 14.80 -3.24 -9.57
N ASP A 66 15.90 -3.92 -9.23
CA ASP A 66 16.72 -4.61 -10.23
C ASP A 66 15.98 -5.75 -10.94
N LEU A 67 14.95 -6.33 -10.33
CA LEU A 67 14.10 -7.33 -10.98
C LEU A 67 13.39 -6.76 -12.23
N VAL A 68 13.08 -5.47 -12.23
CA VAL A 68 12.44 -4.80 -13.37
C VAL A 68 13.28 -4.95 -14.64
N LYS A 69 14.62 -4.92 -14.50
CA LYS A 69 15.56 -5.04 -15.62
C LYS A 69 15.54 -6.43 -16.29
N SER A 70 15.05 -7.47 -15.59
CA SER A 70 14.99 -8.83 -16.11
C SER A 70 13.80 -9.09 -17.05
N TYR A 71 12.86 -8.16 -17.13
CA TYR A 71 11.68 -8.31 -17.98
C TYR A 71 11.86 -7.61 -19.33
N PRO A 72 11.41 -8.23 -20.43
CA PRO A 72 11.56 -7.66 -21.77
C PRO A 72 10.66 -6.44 -22.01
N TYR A 73 9.52 -6.35 -21.32
CA TYR A 73 8.58 -5.23 -21.38
C TYR A 73 8.10 -4.86 -19.98
N LYS A 74 8.12 -3.58 -19.65
CA LYS A 74 7.93 -3.07 -18.30
C LYS A 74 6.90 -1.96 -18.30
N ILE A 75 5.82 -2.16 -17.57
CA ILE A 75 4.75 -1.17 -17.41
C ILE A 75 4.79 -0.66 -15.98
N ALA A 76 4.88 0.65 -15.78
CA ALA A 76 4.70 1.27 -14.49
C ALA A 76 3.22 1.57 -14.22
N LEU A 77 2.76 1.22 -13.02
CA LEU A 77 1.40 1.49 -12.54
C LEU A 77 1.46 2.44 -11.33
N PRO A 78 1.74 3.75 -11.53
CA PRO A 78 1.82 4.68 -10.43
C PRO A 78 0.46 4.85 -9.74
N SER A 79 0.46 4.71 -8.42
CA SER A 79 -0.71 5.01 -7.62
C SER A 79 -0.92 6.53 -7.55
N PRO A 80 -2.15 7.04 -7.43
CA PRO A 80 -2.41 8.48 -7.27
C PRO A 80 -1.63 9.13 -6.14
N SER A 81 -1.34 8.38 -5.07
CA SER A 81 -0.55 8.86 -3.94
C SER A 81 0.91 9.17 -4.27
N LEU A 82 1.47 8.61 -5.36
CA LEU A 82 2.83 8.91 -5.79
C LEU A 82 2.97 10.38 -6.18
N PHE A 83 2.01 10.90 -6.92
CA PHE A 83 2.03 12.29 -7.39
C PHE A 83 2.02 13.30 -6.23
N GLY A 84 1.38 12.96 -5.11
CA GLY A 84 1.36 13.77 -3.89
C GLY A 84 2.65 13.70 -3.04
N GLN A 85 3.65 12.90 -3.43
CA GLN A 85 4.93 12.83 -2.70
C GLN A 85 5.92 13.94 -3.13
N PHE A 86 5.66 14.61 -4.23
CA PHE A 86 6.56 15.64 -4.78
C PHE A 86 6.07 17.03 -4.38
N ASN A 87 6.92 17.78 -3.70
CA ASN A 87 6.66 19.19 -3.41
C ASN A 87 6.88 20.02 -4.68
N HIS A 88 5.99 20.95 -4.97
CA HIS A 88 6.09 21.85 -6.13
C HIS A 88 6.07 21.13 -7.49
N LEU A 89 5.20 20.11 -7.62
CA LEU A 89 4.96 19.46 -8.89
C LEU A 89 4.01 20.34 -9.71
N ASP A 90 4.55 21.13 -10.63
CA ASP A 90 3.77 22.03 -11.49
C ASP A 90 2.97 21.27 -12.55
N ASP A 91 3.51 20.14 -13.02
CA ASP A 91 2.85 19.26 -14.01
C ASP A 91 3.01 17.79 -13.60
N PRO A 92 1.89 17.04 -13.43
CA PRO A 92 1.93 15.60 -13.16
C PRO A 92 2.70 14.77 -14.20
N ASN A 93 2.80 15.25 -15.44
CA ASN A 93 3.54 14.58 -16.51
C ASN A 93 5.03 14.40 -16.19
N TYR A 94 5.63 15.22 -15.35
CA TYR A 94 7.02 15.03 -14.92
C TYR A 94 7.23 13.70 -14.18
N VAL A 95 6.22 13.21 -13.46
CA VAL A 95 6.29 11.87 -12.80
C VAL A 95 6.27 10.77 -13.86
N ILE A 96 5.43 10.91 -14.88
CA ILE A 96 5.32 9.95 -15.98
C ILE A 96 6.63 9.89 -16.77
N GLU A 97 7.16 11.05 -17.16
CA GLU A 97 8.45 11.15 -17.86
C GLU A 97 9.60 10.58 -17.01
N GLY A 98 9.59 10.84 -15.70
CA GLY A 98 10.57 10.29 -14.78
C GLY A 98 10.52 8.75 -14.72
N LEU A 99 9.32 8.15 -14.73
CA LEU A 99 9.16 6.69 -14.77
C LEU A 99 9.67 6.10 -16.11
N LEU A 100 9.38 6.76 -17.24
CA LEU A 100 9.91 6.35 -18.54
C LEU A 100 11.44 6.46 -18.56
N ALA A 101 12.01 7.53 -18.01
CA ALA A 101 13.46 7.71 -17.89
C ALA A 101 14.14 6.67 -16.99
N LEU A 102 13.42 6.09 -16.01
CA LEU A 102 13.88 4.97 -15.19
C LEU A 102 13.94 3.63 -15.95
N GLY A 103 13.43 3.57 -17.18
CA GLY A 103 13.49 2.42 -18.04
C GLY A 103 12.21 1.58 -18.10
N PHE A 104 11.08 2.14 -17.71
CA PHE A 104 9.77 1.55 -18.04
C PHE A 104 9.44 1.86 -19.49
N ASP A 105 8.81 0.88 -20.16
CA ASP A 105 8.43 1.02 -21.57
C ASP A 105 7.09 1.74 -21.71
N GLU A 106 6.24 1.67 -20.68
CA GLU A 106 4.93 2.31 -20.63
C GLU A 106 4.57 2.71 -19.21
N VAL A 107 3.75 3.75 -19.07
CA VAL A 107 3.17 4.18 -17.78
C VAL A 107 1.66 4.21 -17.92
N PHE A 108 0.96 3.49 -17.06
CA PHE A 108 -0.50 3.47 -17.00
C PHE A 108 -0.98 3.97 -15.64
N GLU A 109 -1.65 5.11 -15.62
CA GLU A 109 -2.11 5.72 -14.37
C GLU A 109 -3.28 4.95 -13.76
N VAL A 110 -3.09 4.45 -12.54
CA VAL A 110 -4.11 3.73 -11.78
C VAL A 110 -5.35 4.62 -11.52
N GLY A 111 -5.18 5.94 -11.48
CA GLY A 111 -6.26 6.90 -11.35
C GLY A 111 -7.30 6.80 -12.47
N LEU A 112 -6.85 6.66 -13.72
CA LEU A 112 -7.75 6.48 -14.89
C LEU A 112 -8.56 5.17 -14.79
N ALA A 113 -7.91 4.09 -14.37
CA ALA A 113 -8.61 2.82 -14.15
C ALA A 113 -9.66 2.95 -13.02
N ALA A 114 -9.33 3.65 -11.95
CA ALA A 114 -10.25 3.89 -10.84
C ALA A 114 -11.49 4.71 -11.26
N GLU A 115 -11.32 5.66 -12.17
CA GLU A 115 -12.43 6.43 -12.74
C GLU A 115 -13.39 5.54 -13.53
N LEU A 116 -12.86 4.69 -14.43
CA LEU A 116 -13.65 3.72 -15.18
C LEU A 116 -14.43 2.76 -14.27
N VAL A 117 -13.76 2.21 -13.25
CA VAL A 117 -14.41 1.32 -12.26
C VAL A 117 -15.52 2.06 -11.51
N THR A 118 -15.29 3.33 -11.16
CA THR A 118 -16.29 4.16 -10.49
C THR A 118 -17.53 4.37 -11.35
N ASP A 119 -17.35 4.67 -12.63
CA ASP A 119 -18.47 4.90 -13.55
C ASP A 119 -19.25 3.61 -13.84
N CYS A 120 -18.56 2.49 -14.00
CA CYS A 120 -19.22 1.19 -14.12
C CYS A 120 -20.02 0.85 -12.86
N SER A 121 -19.44 1.09 -11.68
CA SER A 121 -20.09 0.84 -10.39
C SER A 121 -21.34 1.68 -10.22
N LYS A 122 -21.28 3.00 -10.57
CA LYS A 122 -22.46 3.88 -10.54
C LYS A 122 -23.60 3.38 -11.44
N LYS A 123 -23.27 2.93 -12.65
CA LYS A 123 -24.27 2.34 -13.57
C LYS A 123 -24.92 1.10 -12.99
N LEU A 124 -24.14 0.16 -12.48
CA LEU A 124 -24.65 -1.08 -11.87
C LEU A 124 -25.51 -0.79 -10.62
N MET A 125 -25.13 0.20 -9.83
CA MET A 125 -25.91 0.63 -8.66
C MET A 125 -27.24 1.26 -9.09
N ALA A 126 -27.26 2.10 -10.13
CA ALA A 126 -28.47 2.73 -10.67
C ALA A 126 -29.43 1.68 -11.26
N GLU A 127 -28.92 0.63 -11.86
CA GLU A 127 -29.69 -0.51 -12.39
C GLU A 127 -30.15 -1.51 -11.32
N GLY A 128 -29.80 -1.29 -10.05
CA GLY A 128 -30.16 -2.18 -8.95
C GLY A 128 -29.47 -3.55 -8.98
N LYS A 129 -28.40 -3.70 -9.75
CA LYS A 129 -27.69 -4.97 -9.93
C LYS A 129 -26.71 -5.30 -8.81
N LEU A 130 -26.42 -4.34 -7.93
CA LEU A 130 -25.52 -4.55 -6.80
C LEU A 130 -26.32 -4.55 -5.48
N PRO A 131 -26.06 -5.53 -4.58
CA PRO A 131 -26.61 -5.51 -3.23
C PRO A 131 -26.08 -4.32 -2.44
N ARG A 132 -26.87 -3.79 -1.52
CA ARG A 132 -26.44 -2.67 -0.65
C ARG A 132 -26.19 -3.18 0.77
N PRO A 133 -25.19 -2.65 1.49
CA PRO A 133 -24.25 -1.59 1.10
C PRO A 133 -23.17 -2.10 0.11
N VAL A 134 -22.68 -1.22 -0.76
CA VAL A 134 -21.56 -1.49 -1.68
C VAL A 134 -20.29 -0.90 -1.10
N ILE A 135 -19.27 -1.74 -0.89
CA ILE A 135 -17.98 -1.34 -0.32
C ILE A 135 -16.91 -1.59 -1.37
N SER A 136 -16.09 -0.57 -1.65
CA SER A 136 -14.98 -0.70 -2.59
C SER A 136 -13.88 -1.58 -2.01
N THR A 137 -13.39 -2.52 -2.83
CA THR A 137 -12.26 -3.39 -2.50
C THR A 137 -10.90 -2.83 -2.94
N ALA A 138 -10.85 -1.56 -3.33
CA ALA A 138 -9.62 -0.93 -3.82
C ALA A 138 -8.52 -0.82 -2.74
N CYS A 139 -8.92 -0.77 -1.45
CA CYS A 139 -7.98 -0.73 -0.33
C CYS A 139 -7.93 -2.11 0.34
N PRO A 140 -6.80 -2.85 0.26
CA PRO A 140 -6.66 -4.15 0.92
C PRO A 140 -6.89 -4.10 2.43
N ALA A 141 -6.48 -3.01 3.10
CA ALA A 141 -6.69 -2.85 4.53
C ALA A 141 -8.18 -2.76 4.90
N VAL A 142 -9.01 -2.15 4.05
CA VAL A 142 -10.47 -2.11 4.25
C VAL A 142 -11.07 -3.49 4.08
N VAL A 143 -10.62 -4.27 3.09
CA VAL A 143 -11.06 -5.65 2.86
C VAL A 143 -10.75 -6.52 4.07
N GLU A 144 -9.52 -6.49 4.57
CA GLU A 144 -9.08 -7.27 5.75
C GLU A 144 -9.76 -6.83 7.06
N LEU A 145 -10.26 -5.60 7.12
CA LEU A 145 -10.99 -5.09 8.30
C LEU A 145 -12.45 -5.58 8.34
N ILE A 146 -13.04 -5.86 7.17
CA ILE A 146 -14.47 -6.20 7.05
C ILE A 146 -14.68 -7.71 7.06
N LEU A 147 -13.74 -8.50 6.55
CA LEU A 147 -13.77 -9.96 6.54
C LEU A 147 -13.41 -10.53 7.91
#